data_cdcdba8c7c7adf910b2e2e970a64e0f5
#
_entry.id   cdcdba8c7c7adf910b2e2e970a64e0f5
#
_cell.length_a   1.000
_cell.length_b   1.000
_cell.length_c   1.000
_cell.angle_alpha   90.00
_cell.angle_beta   90.00
_cell.angle_gamma   90.00
#
_symmetry.space_group_name_H-M   'P 1'
#
loop_
_entity.id
_entity.type
_entity.pdbx_description
1 polymer ?
#
loop_
_entity_poly.entity_id
_entity_poly.type
_entity_poly.pdbx_seq_one_letter_code
_entity_poly.pdbx_strand_id
1 'polypeptide(L)'
;MTVTDEMTAEVFISRMYDTYGDVFNWWIPPETKTFINELVTELGADDSFVLNRSISLEAKCESCDDMLFCSVGADGSGLWRIYHLTWSHCRERGGFPRRTDLPGRKAALEYIRDNFEEEYL
;
A
#
# COMPACT_ATOMS: atom_id res chain seq x y z
N MET A 1 0.24 16.13 -11.47
CA MET A 1 -1.01 16.07 -10.69
C MET A 1 -0.72 16.32 -9.23
N THR A 2 -1.50 17.14 -8.58
CA THR A 2 -1.30 17.52 -7.18
C THR A 2 -2.08 16.58 -6.26
N VAL A 3 -1.43 16.05 -5.24
CA VAL A 3 -2.08 15.26 -4.19
C VAL A 3 -2.45 16.19 -3.04
N THR A 4 -3.71 16.15 -2.61
CA THR A 4 -4.20 16.94 -1.46
C THR A 4 -4.36 16.08 -0.21
N ASP A 5 -4.47 16.73 0.96
CA ASP A 5 -4.64 16.02 2.23
C ASP A 5 -5.94 15.19 2.29
N GLU A 6 -7.00 15.65 1.64
CA GLU A 6 -8.30 14.97 1.63
C GLU A 6 -8.44 13.91 0.55
N MET A 7 -7.48 13.82 -0.37
CA MET A 7 -7.58 12.89 -1.49
C MET A 7 -7.52 11.44 -1.01
N THR A 8 -8.53 10.65 -1.40
CA THR A 8 -8.53 9.21 -1.15
C THR A 8 -7.69 8.48 -2.19
N ALA A 9 -7.33 7.22 -1.91
CA ALA A 9 -6.63 6.39 -2.88
C ALA A 9 -7.47 6.22 -4.17
N GLU A 10 -8.78 6.06 -4.03
CA GLU A 10 -9.69 5.89 -5.17
C GLU A 10 -9.68 7.11 -6.09
N VAL A 11 -9.77 8.31 -5.52
CA VAL A 11 -9.71 9.55 -6.30
C VAL A 11 -8.35 9.71 -6.95
N PHE A 12 -7.28 9.43 -6.20
CA PHE A 12 -5.92 9.51 -6.73
C PHE A 12 -5.73 8.61 -7.95
N ILE A 13 -6.11 7.34 -7.83
CA ILE A 13 -5.96 6.37 -8.91
C ILE A 13 -6.79 6.77 -10.13
N SER A 14 -8.02 7.23 -9.91
CA SER A 14 -8.88 7.72 -10.99
C SER A 14 -8.22 8.88 -11.75
N ARG A 15 -7.63 9.83 -11.04
CA ARG A 15 -6.95 10.97 -11.65
C ARG A 15 -5.67 10.59 -12.38
N MET A 16 -4.94 9.61 -11.85
CA MET A 16 -3.74 9.12 -12.52
C MET A 16 -4.10 8.41 -13.83
N TYR A 17 -5.18 7.63 -13.86
CA TYR A 17 -5.67 7.04 -15.10
C TYR A 17 -6.17 8.11 -16.09
N ASP A 18 -6.83 9.15 -15.60
CA ASP A 18 -7.27 10.26 -16.47
C ASP A 18 -6.07 10.95 -17.11
N THR A 19 -4.95 11.06 -16.39
CA THR A 19 -3.76 11.78 -16.87
C THR A 19 -2.89 10.91 -17.77
N TYR A 20 -2.68 9.65 -17.42
CA TYR A 20 -1.69 8.78 -18.06
C TYR A 20 -2.28 7.57 -18.78
N GLY A 21 -3.57 7.32 -18.62
CA GLY A 21 -4.22 6.17 -19.24
C GLY A 21 -3.72 4.84 -18.67
N ASP A 22 -3.74 3.81 -19.51
CA ASP A 22 -3.42 2.44 -19.12
C ASP A 22 -1.94 2.21 -18.77
N VAL A 23 -1.09 3.20 -19.01
CA VAL A 23 0.32 3.13 -18.60
C VAL A 23 0.45 3.18 -17.08
N PHE A 24 -0.48 3.85 -16.40
CA PHE A 24 -0.50 3.87 -14.94
C PHE A 24 -0.79 2.45 -14.42
N ASN A 25 0.08 1.95 -13.54
CA ASN A 25 0.12 0.54 -13.17
C ASN A 25 -0.27 0.26 -11.71
N TRP A 26 -1.01 1.17 -11.07
CA TRP A 26 -1.57 0.91 -9.75
C TRP A 26 -3.09 0.89 -9.82
N TRP A 27 -3.70 0.05 -8.99
CA TRP A 27 -5.15 -0.11 -8.96
C TRP A 27 -5.63 -0.55 -7.58
N ILE A 28 -6.93 -0.58 -7.37
CA ILE A 28 -7.53 -1.06 -6.13
C ILE A 28 -8.28 -2.35 -6.46
N PRO A 29 -7.78 -3.51 -6.00
CA PRO A 29 -8.48 -4.78 -6.23
C PRO A 29 -9.85 -4.78 -5.56
N PRO A 30 -10.90 -5.34 -6.19
CA PRO A 30 -12.20 -5.44 -5.55
C PRO A 30 -12.20 -6.42 -4.37
N GLU A 31 -11.32 -7.43 -4.38
CA GLU A 31 -11.13 -8.35 -3.28
C GLU A 31 -9.76 -8.09 -2.66
N THR A 32 -9.71 -7.75 -1.36
CA THR A 32 -8.47 -7.38 -0.68
C THR A 32 -8.06 -8.35 0.42
N LYS A 33 -8.95 -9.21 0.83
CA LYS A 33 -8.75 -10.10 2.00
C LYS A 33 -7.58 -11.05 1.81
N THR A 34 -7.41 -11.60 0.61
CA THR A 34 -6.30 -12.50 0.31
C THR A 34 -4.95 -11.82 0.53
N PHE A 35 -4.83 -10.58 0.08
CA PHE A 35 -3.58 -9.80 0.23
C PHE A 35 -3.32 -9.44 1.69
N ILE A 36 -4.35 -9.03 2.42
CA ILE A 36 -4.23 -8.71 3.85
C ILE A 36 -3.83 -9.95 4.64
N ASN A 37 -4.45 -11.09 4.36
CA ASN A 37 -4.14 -12.35 5.03
C ASN A 37 -2.70 -12.79 4.79
N GLU A 38 -2.21 -12.64 3.56
CA GLU A 38 -0.81 -12.95 3.26
C GLU A 38 0.14 -12.02 4.02
N LEU A 39 -0.14 -10.71 4.06
CA LEU A 39 0.66 -9.75 4.81
C LEU A 39 0.73 -10.14 6.30
N VAL A 40 -0.42 -10.43 6.90
CA VAL A 40 -0.49 -10.81 8.32
C VAL A 40 0.31 -12.10 8.57
N THR A 41 0.24 -13.06 7.66
CA THR A 41 1.00 -14.30 7.74
C THR A 41 2.51 -14.04 7.69
N GLU A 42 2.96 -13.21 6.76
CA GLU A 42 4.39 -12.91 6.60
C GLU A 42 4.95 -12.09 7.76
N LEU A 43 4.17 -11.13 8.30
CA LEU A 43 4.60 -10.30 9.42
C LEU A 43 4.52 -11.03 10.77
N GLY A 44 3.52 -11.87 10.96
CA GLY A 44 3.19 -12.50 12.23
C GLY A 44 2.21 -11.67 13.05
N ALA A 45 1.41 -12.37 13.86
CA ALA A 45 0.30 -11.75 14.62
C ALA A 45 0.78 -10.76 15.70
N ASP A 46 2.02 -10.83 16.13
CA ASP A 46 2.60 -9.95 17.14
C ASP A 46 3.32 -8.73 16.57
N ASP A 47 3.38 -8.60 15.25
CA ASP A 47 4.01 -7.45 14.59
C ASP A 47 3.26 -6.15 14.93
N SER A 48 4.00 -5.06 15.08
CA SER A 48 3.44 -3.76 15.47
C SER A 48 2.46 -3.19 14.44
N PHE A 49 2.51 -3.65 13.20
CA PHE A 49 1.57 -3.25 12.16
C PHE A 49 0.26 -4.04 12.24
N VAL A 50 0.25 -5.18 12.94
CA VAL A 50 -0.85 -6.15 12.96
C VAL A 50 -1.58 -6.18 14.30
N LEU A 51 -0.84 -6.26 15.42
CA LEU A 51 -1.42 -6.52 16.74
C LEU A 51 -2.36 -5.40 17.19
N ASN A 52 -3.62 -5.75 17.43
CA ASN A 52 -4.67 -4.82 17.87
C ASN A 52 -4.90 -3.68 16.89
N ARG A 53 -4.73 -3.93 15.61
CA ARG A 53 -4.90 -2.93 14.56
C ARG A 53 -5.79 -3.47 13.44
N SER A 54 -6.42 -2.53 12.70
CA SER A 54 -7.22 -2.86 11.52
C SER A 54 -6.44 -2.50 10.27
N ILE A 55 -6.26 -3.47 9.37
CA ILE A 55 -5.48 -3.30 8.15
C ILE A 55 -6.39 -3.21 6.95
N SER A 56 -6.12 -2.24 6.07
CA SER A 56 -6.77 -2.12 4.76
C SER A 56 -5.71 -2.10 3.67
N LEU A 57 -6.06 -2.68 2.51
CA LEU A 57 -5.26 -2.54 1.29
C LEU A 57 -5.80 -1.33 0.53
N GLU A 58 -4.96 -0.32 0.37
CA GLU A 58 -5.37 0.95 -0.24
C GLU A 58 -5.11 0.98 -1.75
N ALA A 59 -4.03 0.34 -2.20
CA ALA A 59 -3.69 0.27 -3.62
C ALA A 59 -2.65 -0.82 -3.86
N LYS A 60 -2.62 -1.36 -5.08
CA LYS A 60 -1.69 -2.41 -5.48
C LYS A 60 -1.07 -2.09 -6.83
N CYS A 61 0.23 -2.34 -6.96
CA CYS A 61 0.92 -2.31 -8.25
C CYS A 61 0.54 -3.55 -9.07
N GLU A 62 0.18 -3.36 -10.34
CA GLU A 62 -0.19 -4.47 -11.22
C GLU A 62 1.01 -5.30 -11.68
N SER A 63 2.16 -4.65 -11.86
CA SER A 63 3.34 -5.27 -12.46
C SER A 63 4.32 -5.84 -11.44
N CYS A 64 4.04 -5.68 -10.14
CA CYS A 64 4.90 -6.19 -9.06
C CYS A 64 4.06 -6.48 -7.82
N ASP A 65 4.72 -6.95 -6.76
CA ASP A 65 4.03 -7.29 -5.51
C ASP A 65 4.05 -6.15 -4.49
N ASP A 66 4.27 -4.93 -4.93
CA ASP A 66 4.19 -3.75 -4.06
C ASP A 66 2.73 -3.39 -3.80
N MET A 67 2.40 -3.21 -2.53
CA MET A 67 1.04 -2.90 -2.09
C MET A 67 1.07 -1.87 -0.99
N LEU A 68 0.19 -0.88 -1.09
CA LEU A 68 0.03 0.15 -0.06
C LEU A 68 -1.02 -0.31 0.94
N PHE A 69 -0.60 -0.48 2.19
CA PHE A 69 -1.49 -0.83 3.30
C PHE A 69 -1.58 0.31 4.30
N CYS A 70 -2.75 0.44 4.92
CA CYS A 70 -2.96 1.30 6.08
C CYS A 70 -3.34 0.43 7.26
N SER A 71 -2.73 0.68 8.41
CA SER A 71 -3.03 -0.02 9.66
C SER A 71 -3.45 1.00 10.71
N VAL A 72 -4.67 0.84 11.25
CA VAL A 72 -5.26 1.79 12.19
C VAL A 72 -5.39 1.14 13.56
N GLY A 73 -4.85 1.79 14.58
CA GLY A 73 -4.94 1.35 15.96
C GLY A 73 -6.22 1.78 16.64
N ALA A 74 -6.42 1.30 17.88
CA ALA A 74 -7.61 1.63 18.69
C ALA A 74 -7.72 3.13 19.00
N ASP A 75 -6.59 3.85 19.03
CA ASP A 75 -6.55 5.30 19.25
C ASP A 75 -6.79 6.10 17.95
N GLY A 76 -7.06 5.44 16.84
CA GLY A 76 -7.26 6.07 15.53
C GLY A 76 -6.00 6.42 14.77
N SER A 77 -4.81 6.16 15.34
CA SER A 77 -3.56 6.42 14.63
C SER A 77 -3.36 5.47 13.46
N GLY A 78 -2.96 6.02 12.31
CA GLY A 78 -2.72 5.25 11.10
C GLY A 78 -1.24 5.11 10.79
N LEU A 79 -0.85 3.90 10.39
CA LEU A 79 0.47 3.62 9.84
C LEU A 79 0.30 3.32 8.36
N TRP A 80 1.09 3.97 7.52
CA TRP A 80 1.04 3.81 6.08
C TRP A 80 2.35 3.20 5.59
N ARG A 81 2.26 2.04 4.95
CA ARG A 81 3.44 1.33 4.45
C ARG A 81 3.17 0.69 3.10
N ILE A 82 4.20 0.70 2.26
CA ILE A 82 4.21 -0.14 1.06
C ILE A 82 5.03 -1.38 1.42
N TYR A 83 4.41 -2.55 1.28
CA TYR A 83 5.07 -3.85 1.46
C TYR A 83 5.22 -4.55 0.13
N HIS A 84 6.35 -5.21 -0.06
CA HIS A 84 6.58 -6.11 -1.16
C HIS A 84 6.41 -7.53 -0.64
N LEU A 85 5.25 -8.15 -0.88
CA LEU A 85 4.94 -9.49 -0.37
C LEU A 85 5.82 -10.55 -1.05
N THR A 86 6.21 -11.56 -0.27
CA THR A 86 7.03 -12.67 -0.78
C THR A 86 6.18 -13.85 -1.24
N TRP A 87 4.91 -13.90 -0.80
CA TRP A 87 3.98 -15.00 -1.06
C TRP A 87 4.48 -16.36 -0.54
N SER A 88 5.28 -16.31 0.52
CA SER A 88 5.84 -17.51 1.14
C SER A 88 4.82 -18.35 1.92
N HIS A 89 3.69 -17.75 2.29
CA HIS A 89 2.64 -18.32 3.14
C HIS A 89 3.15 -18.71 4.52
N CYS A 90 4.23 -18.09 4.98
CA CYS A 90 4.78 -18.30 6.30
C CYS A 90 5.39 -17.01 6.83
N ARG A 91 5.66 -16.98 8.15
CA ARG A 91 6.30 -15.84 8.79
C ARG A 91 7.71 -15.64 8.22
N GLU A 92 7.99 -14.42 7.76
CA GLU A 92 9.27 -14.05 7.20
C GLU A 92 10.24 -13.52 8.27
N ARG A 93 11.53 -13.55 7.94
CA ARG A 93 12.62 -13.09 8.79
C ARG A 93 13.62 -12.27 7.98
N GLY A 94 14.57 -11.63 8.66
CA GLY A 94 15.68 -10.96 8.00
C GLY A 94 15.27 -9.72 7.20
N GLY A 95 14.27 -8.98 7.69
CA GLY A 95 13.81 -7.76 7.03
C GLY A 95 12.81 -7.98 5.90
N PHE A 96 12.24 -9.18 5.81
CA PHE A 96 11.17 -9.47 4.86
C PHE A 96 9.81 -9.57 5.58
N PRO A 97 8.71 -9.25 4.92
CA PRO A 97 8.64 -8.62 3.58
C PRO A 97 9.26 -7.22 3.61
N ARG A 98 9.88 -6.81 2.50
CA ARG A 98 10.47 -5.46 2.39
C ARG A 98 9.38 -4.41 2.48
N ARG A 99 9.71 -3.27 3.09
CA ARG A 99 8.72 -2.20 3.31
C ARG A 99 9.31 -0.82 3.09
N THR A 100 8.41 0.11 2.75
CA THR A 100 8.68 1.54 2.76
C THR A 100 7.69 2.20 3.72
N ASP A 101 8.19 2.87 4.75
CA ASP A 101 7.37 3.57 5.72
C ASP A 101 7.04 4.98 5.20
N LEU A 102 5.78 5.38 5.36
CA LEU A 102 5.32 6.69 4.89
C LEU A 102 4.59 7.40 6.03
N PRO A 103 4.76 8.73 6.15
CA PRO A 103 4.21 9.47 7.30
C PRO A 103 2.69 9.62 7.28
N GLY A 104 2.03 9.36 6.13
CA GLY A 104 0.60 9.47 6.03
C GLY A 104 0.10 9.18 4.63
N ARG A 105 -1.21 9.29 4.43
CA ARG A 105 -1.84 8.97 3.13
C ARG A 105 -1.33 9.86 2.01
N LYS A 106 -1.29 11.18 2.23
CA LYS A 106 -0.83 12.12 1.19
C LYS A 106 0.58 11.77 0.72
N ALA A 107 1.50 11.55 1.66
CA ALA A 107 2.88 11.18 1.34
C ALA A 107 2.95 9.84 0.61
N ALA A 108 2.07 8.89 0.97
CA ALA A 108 2.01 7.59 0.29
C ALA A 108 1.57 7.73 -1.16
N LEU A 109 0.55 8.53 -1.41
CA LEU A 109 0.07 8.77 -2.77
C LEU A 109 1.09 9.55 -3.60
N GLU A 110 1.75 10.54 -2.99
CA GLU A 110 2.85 11.26 -3.65
C GLU A 110 4.01 10.33 -3.99
N TYR A 111 4.34 9.40 -3.10
CA TYR A 111 5.38 8.41 -3.36
C TYR A 111 5.05 7.56 -4.59
N ILE A 112 3.82 7.07 -4.67
CA ILE A 112 3.36 6.28 -5.84
C ILE A 112 3.44 7.12 -7.11
N ARG A 113 2.93 8.35 -7.07
CA ARG A 113 2.98 9.27 -8.21
C ARG A 113 4.41 9.51 -8.68
N ASP A 114 5.29 9.88 -7.74
CA ASP A 114 6.66 10.27 -8.06
C ASP A 114 7.45 9.09 -8.63
N ASN A 115 7.29 7.89 -8.07
CA ASN A 115 7.95 6.71 -8.58
C ASN A 115 7.45 6.32 -9.97
N PHE A 116 6.14 6.43 -10.21
CA PHE A 116 5.58 6.19 -11.53
C PHE A 116 6.12 7.18 -12.55
N GLU A 117 6.11 8.47 -12.23
CA GLU A 117 6.57 9.51 -13.14
C GLU A 117 8.06 9.38 -13.43
N GLU A 118 8.87 9.02 -12.43
CA GLU A 118 10.30 8.78 -12.62
C GLU A 118 10.57 7.60 -13.55
N GLU A 119 9.78 6.52 -13.44
CA GLU A 119 10.00 5.30 -14.23
C GLU A 119 9.46 5.43 -15.66
N TYR A 120 8.32 6.10 -15.87
CA TYR A 120 7.62 6.09 -17.14
C TYR A 120 7.63 7.42 -17.90
N LEU A 121 8.17 8.46 -17.31
CA LEU A 121 8.31 9.77 -17.94
C LEU A 121 9.76 10.23 -17.93
#